data_a967af666e4285d12e125629f782f8da
#
_entry.id   a967af666e4285d12e125629f782f8da
#
_cell.length_a   1.000
_cell.length_b   1.000
_cell.length_c   1.000
_cell.angle_alpha   90.00
_cell.angle_beta   90.00
_cell.angle_gamma   90.00
#
_symmetry.space_group_name_H-M   'P 1'
#
loop_
_entity.id
_entity.type
_entity.pdbx_description
1 polymer ?
#
loop_
_entity_poly.entity_id
_entity_poly.type
_entity_poly.pdbx_seq_one_letter_code
_entity_poly.pdbx_strand_id
1 'polypeptide(L)' 'MCKLPKKIGDCKAAFPKYYFDSSSGQCKSFLYGGCGGNGNNFNTKGECEQQCKGTSQYEKYVSKVLKISR' A
#
# COMPACT_ATOMS: atom_id res chain seq x y z
N MET A 1 -0.93 -1.22 9.66
CA MET A 1 -0.18 -1.89 8.59
C MET A 1 0.41 -0.90 7.61
N CYS A 2 -0.33 0.09 7.22
CA CYS A 2 0.23 1.05 6.24
C CYS A 2 1.30 1.96 6.83
N LYS A 3 1.40 2.02 8.13
CA LYS A 3 2.42 2.83 8.77
C LYS A 3 3.66 2.05 9.15
N LEU A 4 3.64 0.76 8.92
CA LEU A 4 4.81 -0.06 9.19
C LEU A 4 5.87 0.20 8.13
N PRO A 5 7.14 0.12 8.49
CA PRO A 5 8.18 0.23 7.47
C PRO A 5 8.14 -0.97 6.56
N LYS A 6 8.67 -0.81 5.36
CA LYS A 6 8.83 -1.99 4.52
C LYS A 6 9.79 -2.94 5.19
N LYS A 7 9.57 -4.22 4.99
CA LYS A 7 10.43 -5.21 5.63
C LYS A 7 10.74 -6.31 4.63
N ILE A 8 12.00 -6.39 4.26
CA ILE A 8 12.45 -7.37 3.28
C ILE A 8 12.39 -8.78 3.86
N GLY A 9 12.65 -8.90 5.14
CA GLY A 9 12.57 -10.19 5.80
C GLY A 9 13.89 -10.91 5.76
N ASP A 10 13.87 -12.16 6.23
CA ASP A 10 15.09 -12.91 6.44
C ASP A 10 15.45 -13.81 5.27
N CYS A 11 14.51 -14.12 4.42
CA CYS A 11 14.77 -14.98 3.27
C CYS A 11 15.43 -14.18 2.16
N LYS A 12 15.97 -14.88 1.18
CA LYS A 12 16.80 -14.24 0.19
C LYS A 12 16.25 -14.32 -1.23
N ALA A 13 14.97 -14.52 -1.36
CA ALA A 13 14.34 -14.41 -2.66
C ALA A 13 14.22 -12.92 -3.02
N ALA A 14 13.74 -12.65 -4.21
CA ALA A 14 13.59 -11.28 -4.68
C ALA A 14 12.25 -11.16 -5.38
N PHE A 15 11.19 -11.15 -4.59
CA PHE A 15 9.85 -11.04 -5.13
C PHE A 15 9.45 -9.58 -5.25
N PRO A 16 9.08 -9.11 -6.43
CA PRO A 16 8.62 -7.72 -6.55
C PRO A 16 7.30 -7.56 -5.82
N LYS A 17 7.28 -6.66 -4.87
CA LYS A 17 6.09 -6.35 -4.09
C LYS A 17 5.98 -4.85 -3.94
N TYR A 18 4.91 -4.41 -3.28
CA TYR A 18 4.69 -3.00 -3.05
C TYR A 18 4.46 -2.75 -1.58
N TYR A 19 4.80 -1.59 -1.14
CA TYR A 19 4.56 -1.17 0.24
C TYR A 19 4.10 0.28 0.23
N PHE A 20 3.44 0.67 1.29
CA PHE A 20 3.02 2.04 1.42
C PHE A 20 4.08 2.82 2.18
N ASP A 21 4.60 3.85 1.55
CA ASP A 21 5.60 4.72 2.17
C ASP A 21 4.88 5.90 2.78
N SER A 22 4.71 5.88 4.10
CA SER A 22 3.94 6.91 4.76
C SER A 22 4.62 8.26 4.74
N SER A 23 5.94 8.29 4.56
CA SER A 23 6.62 9.58 4.51
C SER A 23 6.32 10.33 3.21
N SER A 24 6.06 9.61 2.13
CA SER A 24 5.70 10.25 0.87
C SER A 24 4.21 10.10 0.56
N GLY A 25 3.53 9.24 1.28
CA GLY A 25 2.13 8.98 1.02
C GLY A 25 1.88 8.21 -0.24
N GLN A 26 2.85 7.42 -0.68
CA GLN A 26 2.75 6.71 -1.94
C GLN A 26 3.13 5.25 -1.80
N CYS A 27 2.57 4.43 -2.68
CA CYS A 27 2.95 3.03 -2.77
C CYS A 27 4.16 2.91 -3.67
N LYS A 28 5.17 2.19 -3.17
CA LYS A 28 6.43 2.03 -3.89
C LYS A 28 6.76 0.57 -3.99
N SER A 29 7.53 0.21 -4.99
CA SER A 29 7.94 -1.17 -5.18
C SER A 29 9.16 -1.47 -4.32
N PHE A 30 9.30 -2.73 -3.95
CA PHE A 30 10.51 -3.20 -3.28
C PHE A 30 10.64 -4.69 -3.56
N LEU A 31 11.80 -5.23 -3.23
CA LEU A 31 12.06 -6.65 -3.41
C LEU A 31 11.93 -7.33 -2.06
N TYR A 32 10.92 -8.18 -1.97
CA TYR A 32 10.63 -8.90 -0.75
C TYR A 32 11.39 -10.22 -0.73
N GLY A 33 11.99 -10.53 0.41
CA GLY A 33 12.80 -11.74 0.52
C GLY A 33 12.02 -13.04 0.59
N GLY A 34 10.73 -12.98 0.80
CA GLY A 34 9.91 -14.18 0.76
C GLY A 34 9.43 -14.68 2.10
N CYS A 35 10.00 -14.21 3.18
CA CYS A 35 9.54 -14.60 4.51
C CYS A 35 9.95 -13.53 5.52
N GLY A 36 9.28 -13.53 6.66
CA GLY A 36 9.66 -12.65 7.75
C GLY A 36 9.33 -11.20 7.52
N GLY A 37 8.35 -10.91 6.66
CA GLY A 37 7.94 -9.55 6.42
C GLY A 37 6.87 -9.10 7.41
N ASN A 38 6.15 -8.06 7.04
CA ASN A 38 5.04 -7.58 7.84
C ASN A 38 3.84 -7.31 6.92
N GLY A 39 2.80 -6.72 7.49
CA GLY A 39 1.58 -6.50 6.73
C GLY A 39 1.66 -5.43 5.67
N ASN A 40 2.70 -4.61 5.68
CA ASN A 40 2.86 -3.58 4.65
C ASN A 40 3.56 -4.19 3.44
N ASN A 41 2.84 -5.06 2.75
CA ASN A 41 3.38 -5.88 1.68
C ASN A 41 2.22 -6.28 0.78
N PHE A 42 2.24 -5.83 -0.44
CA PHE A 42 1.13 -6.03 -1.37
C PHE A 42 1.65 -6.56 -2.68
N ASN A 43 0.86 -7.37 -3.34
CA ASN A 43 1.26 -7.97 -4.59
C ASN A 43 1.27 -6.99 -5.74
N THR A 44 0.40 -6.00 -5.71
CA THR A 44 0.33 -5.01 -6.78
C THR A 44 0.22 -3.63 -6.18
N LYS A 45 0.57 -2.65 -6.98
CA LYS A 45 0.43 -1.28 -6.57
C LYS A 45 -1.03 -0.93 -6.29
N GLY A 46 -1.92 -1.48 -7.08
CA GLY A 46 -3.35 -1.24 -6.88
C GLY A 46 -3.83 -1.74 -5.54
N GLU A 47 -3.36 -2.93 -5.12
CA GLU A 47 -3.72 -3.45 -3.82
C GLU A 47 -3.21 -2.55 -2.70
N CYS A 48 -1.98 -2.10 -2.85
CA CYS A 48 -1.40 -1.20 -1.87
C CYS A 48 -2.22 0.08 -1.77
N GLU A 49 -2.58 0.64 -2.90
CA GLU A 49 -3.35 1.86 -2.90
C GLU A 49 -4.74 1.65 -2.32
N GLN A 50 -5.34 0.52 -2.62
CA GLN A 50 -6.64 0.20 -2.06
C GLN A 50 -6.59 0.09 -0.54
N GLN A 51 -5.56 -0.53 -0.02
CA GLN A 51 -5.47 -0.76 1.42
C GLN A 51 -4.99 0.47 2.17
N CYS A 52 -4.09 1.23 1.59
CA CYS A 52 -3.44 2.31 2.31
C CYS A 52 -3.88 3.68 1.86
N LYS A 53 -4.28 3.82 0.63
CA LYS A 53 -4.83 5.07 0.14
C LYS A 53 -6.30 4.95 -0.21
N GLY A 54 -6.80 3.74 -0.17
CA GLY A 54 -8.16 3.48 -0.58
C GLY A 54 -9.19 4.26 0.20
N THR A 55 -9.00 4.34 1.49
CA THR A 55 -9.92 5.08 2.33
C THR A 55 -9.97 6.54 1.90
N SER A 56 -8.78 7.09 1.72
CA SER A 56 -8.67 8.46 1.31
C SER A 56 -9.29 8.68 -0.07
N GLN A 57 -8.99 7.77 -0.97
CA GLN A 57 -9.56 7.84 -2.30
C GLN A 57 -11.05 7.62 -2.28
N TYR A 58 -11.47 6.69 -1.47
CA TYR A 58 -12.86 6.40 -1.34
C TYR A 58 -13.61 7.60 -0.78
N GLU A 59 -13.05 8.22 0.22
CA GLU A 59 -13.65 9.41 0.79
C GLU A 59 -13.73 10.53 -0.22
N LYS A 60 -12.68 10.66 -1.00
CA LYS A 60 -12.67 11.64 -2.05
C LYS A 60 -13.77 11.35 -3.06
N TYR A 61 -13.89 10.10 -3.44
CA TYR A 61 -14.88 9.69 -4.39
C TYR A 61 -16.28 9.90 -3.85
N VAL A 62 -16.49 9.48 -2.62
CA VAL A 62 -17.79 9.63 -1.99
C VAL A 62 -18.15 11.09 -1.88
N SER A 63 -17.21 11.88 -1.49
CA SER A 63 -17.40 13.30 -1.37
C SER A 63 -17.80 13.91 -2.71
N LYS A 64 -17.11 13.50 -3.73
CA LYS A 64 -17.39 13.97 -5.07
C LYS A 64 -18.78 13.56 -5.52
N VAL A 65 -19.12 12.31 -5.26
CA VAL A 65 -20.43 11.83 -5.64
C VAL A 65 -21.51 12.57 -4.88
N LEU A 66 -21.28 12.77 -3.61
CA LEU A 66 -22.26 13.51 -2.82
C LEU A 66 -22.41 14.93 -3.28
N LYS A 67 -21.31 15.53 -3.65
CA LYS A 67 -21.38 16.88 -4.19
C LYS A 67 -22.19 16.90 -5.47
N ILE A 68 -21.99 15.92 -6.30
CA ILE A 68 -22.74 15.82 -7.52
C ILE A 68 -24.21 15.59 -7.21
N SER A 69 -24.46 14.78 -6.22
CA SER A 69 -25.83 14.46 -5.85
C SER A 69 -26.57 15.62 -5.27
N ARG A 70 -25.84 16.54 -4.77
CA ARG A 70 -26.47 17.74 -4.22
C ARG A 70 -26.62 18.79 -5.27
#